data_fb5f08e4bd07e7cb8495c4c7eb9d57d2
#
_entry.id   fb5f08e4bd07e7cb8495c4c7eb9d57d2
#
_cell.length_a   1.000
_cell.length_b   1.000
_cell.length_c   1.000
_cell.angle_alpha   90.00
_cell.angle_beta   90.00
_cell.angle_gamma   90.00
#
_symmetry.space_group_name_H-M   'P 1'
#
loop_
_entity.id
_entity.type
_entity.pdbx_description
1 polymer ?
#
loop_
_entity_poly.entity_id
_entity_poly.type
_entity_poly.pdbx_seq_one_letter_code
_entity_poly.pdbx_strand_id
1 'polypeptide(L)'
;MRKSLLVLMLACIFTLINAVAAFAYNPGQRTIQLLGGTLNSDKHPVHLVVSQKIDMAEVLTPEAYSKLSQAQKVRYSRTEYNEANGINAERNTMMDGEGKVISDTNTFIKDGYWYTIDYVNKTYDRLPELPGMSMPFAETLISWFSVRPEAGVDAVTGYEYDKMTKGNKSLYFYYEKGTENWKGYEVGYLPKFKVEEVSNVVDAETAFALPPADFKQKPNEGMRNFANRLMGGGKKK
;
A
#
# COMPACT_ATOMS: atom_id res chain seq x y z
N MET A 1 -51.93 27.71 2.02
CA MET A 1 -50.62 28.40 2.03
C MET A 1 -49.70 28.03 3.20
N ARG A 2 -50.13 27.95 4.48
CA ARG A 2 -49.21 27.59 5.61
C ARG A 2 -48.60 26.19 5.55
N LYS A 3 -49.33 25.14 5.07
CA LYS A 3 -48.82 23.75 4.99
C LYS A 3 -47.74 23.59 3.90
N SER A 4 -47.87 24.29 2.78
CA SER A 4 -46.87 24.25 1.70
C SER A 4 -45.56 24.91 2.08
N LEU A 5 -45.62 25.97 2.89
CA LEU A 5 -44.43 26.67 3.37
C LEU A 5 -43.63 25.81 4.37
N LEU A 6 -44.35 25.04 5.23
CA LEU A 6 -43.74 24.13 6.21
C LEU A 6 -43.01 22.97 5.52
N VAL A 7 -43.61 22.42 4.47
CA VAL A 7 -42.97 21.31 3.66
C VAL A 7 -41.75 21.85 2.91
N LEU A 8 -41.81 23.06 2.38
CA LEU A 8 -40.67 23.71 1.72
C LEU A 8 -39.51 23.98 2.70
N MET A 9 -39.82 24.48 3.91
CA MET A 9 -38.82 24.68 4.96
C MET A 9 -38.19 23.38 5.43
N LEU A 10 -38.98 22.32 5.63
CA LEU A 10 -38.45 21.00 5.98
C LEU A 10 -37.59 20.41 4.88
N ALA A 11 -37.95 20.54 3.60
CA ALA A 11 -37.14 20.12 2.48
C ALA A 11 -35.81 20.89 2.38
N CYS A 12 -35.84 22.25 2.61
CA CYS A 12 -34.62 23.07 2.66
C CYS A 12 -33.72 22.71 3.85
N ILE A 13 -34.28 22.38 5.02
CA ILE A 13 -33.50 21.95 6.18
C ILE A 13 -32.87 20.59 5.91
N PHE A 14 -33.60 19.63 5.30
CA PHE A 14 -33.05 18.33 4.94
C PHE A 14 -31.96 18.43 3.89
N THR A 15 -32.08 19.30 2.89
CA THR A 15 -31.02 19.55 1.90
C THR A 15 -29.82 20.28 2.52
N LEU A 16 -30.04 21.21 3.43
CA LEU A 16 -28.94 21.85 4.15
C LEU A 16 -28.20 20.91 5.10
N ILE A 17 -28.91 20.04 5.83
CA ILE A 17 -28.26 19.02 6.70
C ILE A 17 -27.45 18.03 5.88
N ASN A 18 -27.95 17.56 4.74
CA ASN A 18 -27.19 16.70 3.86
C ASN A 18 -26.01 17.41 3.16
N ALA A 19 -26.16 18.70 2.83
CA ALA A 19 -25.08 19.51 2.29
C ALA A 19 -24.00 19.79 3.37
N VAL A 20 -24.37 20.05 4.60
CA VAL A 20 -23.42 20.27 5.71
C VAL A 20 -22.69 18.98 6.06
N ALA A 21 -23.35 17.82 6.02
CA ALA A 21 -22.68 16.52 6.18
C ALA A 21 -21.70 16.23 5.03
N ALA A 22 -22.03 16.64 3.79
CA ALA A 22 -21.14 16.51 2.63
C ALA A 22 -19.96 17.51 2.66
N PHE A 23 -20.06 18.61 3.41
CA PHE A 23 -18.97 19.60 3.57
C PHE A 23 -18.12 19.40 4.83
N ALA A 24 -18.46 18.42 5.69
CA ALA A 24 -17.72 18.17 6.94
C ALA A 24 -16.35 17.53 6.71
N TYR A 25 -16.10 16.97 5.54
CA TYR A 25 -14.80 16.43 5.18
C TYR A 25 -13.97 17.41 4.36
N ASN A 26 -12.90 17.93 4.96
CA ASN A 26 -11.87 18.64 4.22
C ASN A 26 -11.09 17.58 3.41
N PRO A 27 -11.10 17.63 2.06
CA PRO A 27 -10.38 16.67 1.23
C PRO A 27 -8.92 16.57 1.65
N GLY A 28 -8.45 15.35 1.90
CA GLY A 28 -7.11 15.06 2.37
C GLY A 28 -6.92 15.12 3.89
N GLN A 29 -7.83 15.70 4.68
CA GLN A 29 -7.70 15.75 6.14
C GLN A 29 -7.64 14.33 6.73
N ARG A 30 -8.55 13.45 6.32
CA ARG A 30 -8.58 12.04 6.75
C ARG A 30 -7.33 11.28 6.32
N THR A 31 -6.79 11.55 5.13
CA THR A 31 -5.55 10.93 4.66
C THR A 31 -4.33 11.44 5.44
N ILE A 32 -4.29 12.72 5.78
CA ILE A 32 -3.26 13.29 6.66
C ILE A 32 -3.31 12.65 8.05
N GLN A 33 -4.52 12.48 8.61
CA GLN A 33 -4.72 11.82 9.90
C GLN A 33 -4.35 10.33 9.85
N LEU A 34 -4.69 9.63 8.78
CA LEU A 34 -4.30 8.24 8.55
C LEU A 34 -2.77 8.09 8.56
N LEU A 35 -2.07 8.83 7.72
CA LEU A 35 -0.61 8.72 7.57
C LEU A 35 0.16 9.33 8.74
N GLY A 36 -0.29 10.46 9.29
CA GLY A 36 0.35 11.11 10.44
C GLY A 36 -0.10 10.56 11.81
N GLY A 37 -1.07 9.68 11.83
CA GLY A 37 -1.63 9.02 13.01
C GLY A 37 -1.53 7.50 12.91
N THR A 38 -2.55 6.85 12.36
CA THR A 38 -2.71 5.39 12.35
C THR A 38 -1.54 4.63 11.71
N LEU A 39 -0.93 5.17 10.65
CA LEU A 39 0.20 4.56 9.94
C LEU A 39 1.55 5.21 10.30
N ASN A 40 1.62 5.98 11.38
CA ASN A 40 2.86 6.63 11.80
C ASN A 40 3.63 5.73 12.77
N SER A 41 4.64 5.05 12.26
CA SER A 41 5.49 4.12 13.04
C SER A 41 6.41 4.80 14.06
N ASP A 42 6.59 6.11 13.99
CA ASP A 42 7.30 6.87 15.02
C ASP A 42 6.48 7.03 16.32
N LYS A 43 5.14 6.89 16.21
CA LYS A 43 4.23 7.04 17.36
C LYS A 43 3.89 5.72 18.02
N HIS A 44 3.78 4.67 17.26
CA HIS A 44 3.39 3.33 17.73
C HIS A 44 3.71 2.28 16.67
N PRO A 45 3.78 0.98 17.01
CA PRO A 45 3.90 -0.08 16.01
C PRO A 45 2.77 -0.02 14.99
N VAL A 46 3.08 -0.37 13.75
CA VAL A 46 2.11 -0.43 12.65
C VAL A 46 2.18 -1.80 11.99
N HIS A 47 1.05 -2.47 11.95
CA HIS A 47 0.81 -3.67 11.14
C HIS A 47 -0.24 -3.34 10.08
N LEU A 48 0.14 -3.48 8.82
CA LEU A 48 -0.73 -3.21 7.67
C LEU A 48 -0.69 -4.38 6.72
N VAL A 49 -1.86 -4.91 6.38
CA VAL A 49 -2.01 -5.95 5.35
C VAL A 49 -2.81 -5.39 4.20
N VAL A 50 -2.24 -5.46 3.01
CA VAL A 50 -2.90 -5.09 1.77
C VAL A 50 -2.89 -6.24 0.78
N SER A 51 -3.93 -6.33 -0.03
CA SER A 51 -4.03 -7.29 -1.12
C SER A 51 -4.30 -6.60 -2.45
N GLN A 52 -3.94 -7.27 -3.52
CA GLN A 52 -4.13 -6.78 -4.87
C GLN A 52 -4.45 -7.95 -5.80
N LYS A 53 -5.45 -7.78 -6.66
CA LYS A 53 -5.69 -8.67 -7.79
C LYS A 53 -5.09 -8.04 -9.05
N ILE A 54 -4.23 -8.75 -9.72
CA ILE A 54 -3.52 -8.30 -10.92
C ILE A 54 -4.02 -9.12 -12.10
N ASP A 55 -4.73 -8.49 -13.04
CA ASP A 55 -4.97 -9.08 -14.34
C ASP A 55 -3.72 -8.89 -15.20
N MET A 56 -3.13 -9.99 -15.64
CA MET A 56 -1.90 -9.94 -16.43
C MET A 56 -2.10 -9.29 -17.81
N ALA A 57 -3.35 -9.14 -18.27
CA ALA A 57 -3.67 -8.36 -19.46
C ALA A 57 -3.39 -6.87 -19.30
N GLU A 58 -3.45 -6.33 -18.08
CA GLU A 58 -3.14 -4.93 -17.78
C GLU A 58 -1.62 -4.66 -17.70
N VAL A 59 -0.81 -5.72 -17.51
CA VAL A 59 0.63 -5.62 -17.26
C VAL A 59 1.49 -6.05 -18.44
N LEU A 60 0.99 -6.99 -19.24
CA LEU A 60 1.73 -7.61 -20.34
C LEU A 60 1.23 -7.14 -21.71
N THR A 61 2.11 -7.28 -22.71
CA THR A 61 1.68 -7.13 -24.10
C THR A 61 0.71 -8.26 -24.47
N PRO A 62 -0.23 -8.04 -25.43
CA PRO A 62 -1.18 -9.08 -25.86
C PRO A 62 -0.49 -10.38 -26.28
N GLU A 63 0.68 -10.29 -26.90
CA GLU A 63 1.46 -11.45 -27.33
C GLU A 63 2.00 -12.24 -26.12
N ALA A 64 2.53 -11.57 -25.09
CA ALA A 64 3.00 -12.21 -23.88
C ALA A 64 1.84 -12.83 -23.08
N TYR A 65 0.71 -12.12 -22.98
CA TYR A 65 -0.49 -12.59 -22.31
C TYR A 65 -1.09 -13.84 -22.96
N SER A 66 -1.09 -13.93 -24.30
CA SER A 66 -1.62 -15.09 -25.02
C SER A 66 -0.88 -16.38 -24.75
N LYS A 67 0.38 -16.31 -24.32
CA LYS A 67 1.23 -17.46 -23.98
C LYS A 67 1.04 -17.99 -22.55
N LEU A 68 0.26 -17.26 -21.72
CA LEU A 68 -0.02 -17.65 -20.35
C LEU A 68 -1.06 -18.78 -20.27
N SER A 69 -0.86 -19.72 -19.35
CA SER A 69 -1.92 -20.64 -18.93
C SER A 69 -3.04 -19.87 -18.21
N GLN A 70 -4.21 -20.48 -18.05
CA GLN A 70 -5.34 -19.84 -17.37
C GLN A 70 -4.97 -19.42 -15.93
N ALA A 71 -4.24 -20.29 -15.19
CA ALA A 71 -3.77 -19.97 -13.83
C ALA A 71 -2.78 -18.78 -13.79
N GLN A 72 -2.02 -18.55 -14.85
CA GLN A 72 -1.04 -17.47 -14.92
C GLN A 72 -1.64 -16.11 -15.32
N LYS A 73 -2.88 -16.08 -15.86
CA LYS A 73 -3.54 -14.87 -16.33
C LYS A 73 -3.97 -13.93 -15.22
N VAL A 74 -4.18 -14.45 -14.01
CA VAL A 74 -4.51 -13.67 -12.83
C VAL A 74 -3.49 -13.99 -11.74
N ARG A 75 -3.08 -12.96 -11.02
CA ARG A 75 -2.25 -13.09 -9.82
C ARG A 75 -2.91 -12.39 -8.66
N TYR A 76 -2.69 -12.91 -7.47
CA TYR A 76 -3.07 -12.28 -6.22
C TYR A 76 -1.79 -11.98 -5.44
N SER A 77 -1.65 -10.73 -5.04
CA SER A 77 -0.55 -10.30 -4.17
C SER A 77 -1.12 -9.95 -2.80
N ARG A 78 -0.44 -10.37 -1.75
CA ARG A 78 -0.69 -9.96 -0.37
C ARG A 78 0.62 -9.42 0.19
N THR A 79 0.61 -8.17 0.60
CA THR A 79 1.77 -7.53 1.22
C THR A 79 1.43 -7.21 2.68
N GLU A 80 2.33 -7.56 3.56
CA GLU A 80 2.25 -7.34 4.99
C GLU A 80 3.41 -6.47 5.42
N TYR A 81 3.09 -5.27 5.90
CA TYR A 81 4.05 -4.31 6.45
C TYR A 81 3.99 -4.39 7.96
N ASN A 82 5.15 -4.55 8.59
CA ASN A 82 5.32 -4.53 10.04
C ASN A 82 6.39 -3.50 10.39
N GLU A 83 6.00 -2.45 11.07
CA GLU A 83 6.88 -1.33 11.41
C GLU A 83 6.89 -1.12 12.92
N ALA A 84 8.06 -1.14 13.51
CA ALA A 84 8.23 -0.90 14.95
C ALA A 84 9.64 -0.38 15.26
N ASN A 85 9.74 0.60 16.14
CA ASN A 85 11.02 1.13 16.63
C ASN A 85 11.97 1.60 15.51
N GLY A 86 11.43 2.23 14.46
CA GLY A 86 12.21 2.74 13.32
C GLY A 86 12.72 1.67 12.36
N ILE A 87 12.31 0.41 12.52
CA ILE A 87 12.60 -0.68 11.57
C ILE A 87 11.32 -1.17 10.94
N ASN A 88 11.42 -1.66 9.72
CA ASN A 88 10.30 -2.25 9.00
C ASN A 88 10.63 -3.64 8.47
N ALA A 89 9.59 -4.47 8.37
CA ALA A 89 9.60 -5.71 7.62
C ALA A 89 8.47 -5.69 6.59
N GLU A 90 8.77 -6.14 5.39
CA GLU A 90 7.80 -6.28 4.31
C GLU A 90 7.78 -7.74 3.84
N ARG A 91 6.66 -8.42 4.06
CA ARG A 91 6.42 -9.76 3.51
C ARG A 91 5.48 -9.67 2.33
N ASN A 92 5.93 -10.15 1.19
CA ASN A 92 5.15 -10.17 -0.05
C ASN A 92 4.90 -11.62 -0.47
N THR A 93 3.63 -12.03 -0.49
CA THR A 93 3.18 -13.34 -0.95
C THR A 93 2.42 -13.16 -2.26
N MET A 94 2.84 -13.87 -3.30
CA MET A 94 2.17 -13.88 -4.60
C MET A 94 1.63 -15.26 -4.91
N MET A 95 0.37 -15.32 -5.35
CA MET A 95 -0.32 -16.54 -5.75
C MET A 95 -0.77 -16.42 -7.21
N ASP A 96 -0.86 -17.56 -7.89
CA ASP A 96 -1.49 -17.64 -9.21
C ASP A 96 -3.04 -17.65 -9.12
N GLY A 97 -3.70 -17.74 -10.26
CA GLY A 97 -5.17 -17.75 -10.36
C GLY A 97 -5.86 -18.95 -9.69
N GLU A 98 -5.11 -20.01 -9.37
CA GLU A 98 -5.59 -21.21 -8.67
C GLU A 98 -5.25 -21.19 -7.17
N GLY A 99 -4.62 -20.09 -6.68
CA GLY A 99 -4.24 -19.93 -5.28
C GLY A 99 -2.93 -20.60 -4.89
N LYS A 100 -2.15 -21.11 -5.84
CA LYS A 100 -0.83 -21.66 -5.57
C LYS A 100 0.16 -20.53 -5.32
N VAL A 101 0.90 -20.61 -4.21
CA VAL A 101 1.97 -19.67 -3.90
C VAL A 101 3.11 -19.82 -4.90
N ILE A 102 3.44 -18.74 -5.61
CA ILE A 102 4.51 -18.68 -6.61
C ILE A 102 5.70 -17.83 -6.17
N SER A 103 5.49 -16.97 -5.18
CA SER A 103 6.54 -16.20 -4.50
C SER A 103 6.10 -15.92 -3.07
N ASP A 104 7.02 -16.01 -2.11
CA ASP A 104 6.81 -15.60 -0.73
C ASP A 104 8.15 -15.11 -0.18
N THR A 105 8.27 -13.80 -0.04
CA THR A 105 9.50 -13.14 0.36
C THR A 105 9.27 -12.25 1.57
N ASN A 106 10.22 -12.25 2.51
CA ASN A 106 10.25 -11.31 3.62
C ASN A 106 11.55 -10.50 3.57
N THR A 107 11.43 -9.19 3.64
CA THR A 107 12.55 -8.25 3.59
C THR A 107 12.51 -7.37 4.83
N PHE A 108 13.61 -7.31 5.59
CA PHE A 108 13.70 -6.52 6.81
C PHE A 108 15.15 -6.17 7.17
N ILE A 109 15.31 -5.22 8.09
CA ILE A 109 16.60 -4.86 8.67
C ILE A 109 16.68 -5.40 10.11
N LYS A 110 17.78 -6.06 10.42
CA LYS A 110 18.10 -6.58 11.76
C LYS A 110 19.61 -6.65 11.98
N ASP A 111 20.05 -6.23 13.14
CA ASP A 111 21.45 -6.30 13.59
C ASP A 111 22.46 -5.68 12.57
N GLY A 112 22.07 -4.58 11.93
CA GLY A 112 22.90 -3.87 10.93
C GLY A 112 22.97 -4.57 9.57
N TYR A 113 22.06 -5.50 9.30
CA TYR A 113 21.96 -6.18 8.00
C TYR A 113 20.55 -6.07 7.43
N TRP A 114 20.49 -5.88 6.14
CA TRP A 114 19.29 -6.02 5.34
C TRP A 114 19.16 -7.45 4.83
N TYR A 115 18.10 -8.13 5.25
CA TYR A 115 17.76 -9.49 4.86
C TYR A 115 16.69 -9.50 3.78
N THR A 116 16.80 -10.44 2.85
CA THR A 116 15.70 -10.88 1.98
C THR A 116 15.62 -12.40 2.05
N ILE A 117 14.50 -12.92 2.51
CA ILE A 117 14.24 -14.36 2.68
C ILE A 117 13.22 -14.79 1.64
N ASP A 118 13.52 -15.83 0.88
CA ASP A 118 12.62 -16.46 -0.08
C ASP A 118 12.17 -17.82 0.47
N TYR A 119 10.94 -17.89 0.93
CA TYR A 119 10.38 -19.09 1.55
C TYR A 119 10.03 -20.19 0.54
N VAL A 120 9.73 -19.83 -0.72
CA VAL A 120 9.43 -20.81 -1.78
C VAL A 120 10.69 -21.56 -2.18
N ASN A 121 11.79 -20.85 -2.37
CA ASN A 121 13.07 -21.44 -2.79
C ASN A 121 13.97 -21.84 -1.62
N LYS A 122 13.56 -21.56 -0.37
CA LYS A 122 14.35 -21.76 0.85
C LYS A 122 15.74 -21.13 0.76
N THR A 123 15.78 -19.88 0.34
CA THR A 123 17.02 -19.12 0.20
C THR A 123 16.92 -17.77 0.88
N TYR A 124 18.05 -17.19 1.23
CA TYR A 124 18.13 -15.82 1.71
C TYR A 124 19.39 -15.13 1.19
N ASP A 125 19.36 -13.82 1.16
CA ASP A 125 20.55 -12.98 1.05
C ASP A 125 20.58 -11.97 2.19
N ARG A 126 21.76 -11.48 2.52
CA ARG A 126 21.95 -10.37 3.45
C ARG A 126 23.05 -9.45 2.96
N LEU A 127 22.82 -8.17 3.14
CA LEU A 127 23.78 -7.10 2.87
C LEU A 127 23.93 -6.23 4.11
N PRO A 128 25.09 -5.58 4.31
CA PRO A 128 25.17 -4.53 5.31
C PRO A 128 24.08 -3.48 5.08
N GLU A 129 23.48 -3.00 6.17
CA GLU A 129 22.51 -1.91 6.10
C GLU A 129 23.16 -0.65 5.55
N LEU A 130 22.47 0.03 4.64
CA LEU A 130 22.87 1.31 4.09
C LEU A 130 21.79 2.37 4.37
N PRO A 131 22.18 3.64 4.54
CA PRO A 131 21.21 4.72 4.69
C PRO A 131 20.17 4.73 3.57
N GLY A 132 18.89 4.85 3.93
CA GLY A 132 17.76 4.89 2.98
C GLY A 132 17.26 3.52 2.50
N MET A 133 17.75 2.41 3.04
CA MET A 133 17.20 1.07 2.76
C MET A 133 15.88 0.80 3.47
N SER A 134 15.67 1.39 4.64
CA SER A 134 14.41 1.31 5.38
C SER A 134 13.65 2.63 5.20
N MET A 135 12.47 2.54 4.63
CA MET A 135 11.54 3.67 4.56
C MET A 135 10.18 3.19 5.04
N PRO A 136 9.66 3.74 6.14
CA PRO A 136 8.31 3.45 6.60
C PRO A 136 7.28 3.67 5.50
N PHE A 137 6.23 2.86 5.48
CA PHE A 137 5.17 2.94 4.47
C PHE A 137 4.55 4.34 4.39
N ALA A 138 4.23 4.92 5.55
CA ALA A 138 3.65 6.26 5.61
C ALA A 138 4.60 7.33 5.06
N GLU A 139 5.89 7.29 5.37
CA GLU A 139 6.87 8.25 4.87
C GLU A 139 7.02 8.20 3.36
N THR A 140 7.01 7.00 2.78
CA THR A 140 7.03 6.81 1.33
C THR A 140 5.86 7.55 0.67
N LEU A 141 4.69 7.54 1.28
CA LEU A 141 3.48 8.18 0.75
C LEU A 141 3.40 9.67 1.08
N ILE A 142 3.89 10.11 2.25
CA ILE A 142 3.86 11.53 2.68
C ILE A 142 4.54 12.47 1.68
N SER A 143 5.55 12.00 0.97
CA SER A 143 6.22 12.81 -0.06
C SER A 143 5.27 13.30 -1.18
N TRP A 144 4.08 12.74 -1.28
CA TRP A 144 3.03 13.12 -2.24
C TRP A 144 2.11 14.24 -1.72
N PHE A 145 2.14 14.55 -0.42
CA PHE A 145 1.28 15.59 0.19
C PHE A 145 1.63 17.04 -0.16
N SER A 146 2.66 17.27 -0.93
CA SER A 146 3.02 18.62 -1.38
C SER A 146 1.97 19.25 -2.32
N VAL A 147 0.97 18.49 -2.76
CA VAL A 147 -0.08 18.92 -3.67
C VAL A 147 -1.42 18.87 -2.92
N ARG A 148 -2.25 19.92 -3.10
CA ARG A 148 -3.60 19.95 -2.53
C ARG A 148 -4.42 18.78 -3.06
N PRO A 149 -4.98 17.91 -2.21
CA PRO A 149 -5.74 16.75 -2.65
C PRO A 149 -7.06 17.16 -3.28
N GLU A 150 -7.47 16.40 -4.28
CA GLU A 150 -8.79 16.47 -4.91
C GLU A 150 -9.66 15.36 -4.31
N ALA A 151 -10.91 15.68 -3.97
CA ALA A 151 -11.88 14.68 -3.55
C ALA A 151 -12.78 14.23 -4.69
N GLY A 152 -13.22 12.97 -4.65
CA GLY A 152 -14.17 12.44 -5.61
C GLY A 152 -14.81 11.14 -5.12
N VAL A 153 -15.60 10.53 -6.00
CA VAL A 153 -16.24 9.23 -5.77
C VAL A 153 -15.88 8.30 -6.92
N ASP A 154 -15.42 7.12 -6.57
CA ASP A 154 -15.17 6.05 -7.54
C ASP A 154 -16.50 5.49 -8.04
N ALA A 155 -16.76 5.60 -9.33
CA ALA A 155 -18.02 5.17 -9.94
C ALA A 155 -18.25 3.65 -9.88
N VAL A 156 -17.18 2.85 -9.72
CA VAL A 156 -17.27 1.39 -9.70
C VAL A 156 -17.57 0.88 -8.29
N THR A 157 -16.87 1.40 -7.29
CA THR A 157 -16.98 0.91 -5.90
C THR A 157 -17.92 1.74 -5.06
N GLY A 158 -18.23 2.98 -5.47
CA GLY A 158 -18.94 3.97 -4.67
C GLY A 158 -18.12 4.54 -3.50
N TYR A 159 -16.84 4.19 -3.38
CA TYR A 159 -15.96 4.73 -2.36
C TYR A 159 -15.63 6.20 -2.65
N GLU A 160 -15.52 6.98 -1.60
CA GLU A 160 -14.93 8.30 -1.70
C GLU A 160 -13.42 8.19 -1.77
N TYR A 161 -12.76 9.11 -2.49
CA TYR A 161 -11.32 9.13 -2.53
C TYR A 161 -10.74 10.51 -2.29
N ASP A 162 -9.52 10.53 -1.76
CA ASP A 162 -8.61 11.66 -1.78
C ASP A 162 -7.52 11.36 -2.82
N LYS A 163 -7.42 12.22 -3.85
CA LYS A 163 -6.45 12.07 -4.94
C LYS A 163 -5.37 13.13 -4.80
N MET A 164 -4.12 12.71 -4.89
CA MET A 164 -2.97 13.59 -4.95
C MET A 164 -2.25 13.37 -6.28
N THR A 165 -1.76 14.46 -6.87
CA THR A 165 -1.07 14.40 -8.16
C THR A 165 0.31 15.03 -8.04
N LYS A 166 1.34 14.35 -8.58
CA LYS A 166 2.70 14.84 -8.68
C LYS A 166 3.25 14.55 -10.08
N GLY A 167 3.35 15.59 -10.91
CA GLY A 167 3.67 15.43 -12.33
C GLY A 167 2.56 14.64 -13.05
N ASN A 168 2.94 13.54 -13.71
CA ASN A 168 2.01 12.64 -14.41
C ASN A 168 1.54 11.45 -13.55
N LYS A 169 1.86 11.45 -12.26
CA LYS A 169 1.50 10.36 -11.34
C LYS A 169 0.38 10.81 -10.43
N SER A 170 -0.53 9.90 -10.11
CA SER A 170 -1.60 10.11 -9.12
C SER A 170 -1.54 9.03 -8.05
N LEU A 171 -1.91 9.41 -6.83
CA LEU A 171 -2.08 8.54 -5.69
C LEU A 171 -3.48 8.76 -5.15
N TYR A 172 -4.26 7.69 -5.01
CA TYR A 172 -5.62 7.72 -4.51
C TYR A 172 -5.67 6.97 -3.18
N PHE A 173 -6.39 7.54 -2.20
CA PHE A 173 -6.79 6.85 -0.98
C PHE A 173 -8.30 6.69 -0.98
N TYR A 174 -8.80 5.48 -0.90
CA TYR A 174 -10.22 5.15 -0.97
C TYR A 174 -10.80 4.91 0.42
N TYR A 175 -11.95 5.50 0.68
CA TYR A 175 -12.65 5.42 1.95
C TYR A 175 -14.09 4.98 1.76
N GLU A 176 -14.64 4.28 2.73
CA GLU A 176 -16.07 4.03 2.79
C GLU A 176 -16.82 5.36 2.89
N LYS A 177 -17.87 5.50 2.08
CA LYS A 177 -18.61 6.77 1.95
C LYS A 177 -19.04 7.34 3.28
N GLY A 178 -18.72 8.59 3.54
CA GLY A 178 -19.07 9.31 4.76
C GLY A 178 -18.32 8.87 6.01
N THR A 179 -17.21 8.14 5.88
CA THR A 179 -16.42 7.66 7.02
C THR A 179 -14.92 7.90 6.84
N GLU A 180 -14.13 7.62 7.89
CA GLU A 180 -12.67 7.57 7.86
C GLU A 180 -12.14 6.15 7.61
N ASN A 181 -13.03 5.19 7.35
CA ASN A 181 -12.67 3.79 7.16
C ASN A 181 -11.93 3.61 5.82
N TRP A 182 -10.63 3.49 5.91
CA TRP A 182 -9.76 3.33 4.76
C TRP A 182 -9.92 1.94 4.14
N LYS A 183 -10.22 1.87 2.85
CA LYS A 183 -10.49 0.64 2.10
C LYS A 183 -9.37 0.24 1.17
N GLY A 184 -8.50 1.18 0.78
CA GLY A 184 -7.42 0.89 -0.14
C GLY A 184 -6.75 2.13 -0.71
N TYR A 185 -5.79 1.89 -1.57
CA TYR A 185 -5.09 2.94 -2.29
C TYR A 185 -4.72 2.47 -3.71
N GLU A 186 -4.36 3.43 -4.56
CA GLU A 186 -3.91 3.18 -5.92
C GLU A 186 -2.77 4.14 -6.25
N VAL A 187 -1.71 3.64 -6.85
CA VAL A 187 -0.54 4.42 -7.24
C VAL A 187 -0.36 4.37 -8.74
N GLY A 188 -0.62 5.48 -9.41
CA GLY A 188 -0.39 5.65 -10.85
C GLY A 188 -1.19 4.67 -11.69
N TYR A 189 -0.50 3.75 -12.33
CA TYR A 189 -1.05 2.74 -13.25
C TYR A 189 -1.16 1.33 -12.62
N LEU A 190 -0.83 1.21 -11.34
CA LEU A 190 -0.93 -0.08 -10.66
C LEU A 190 -2.39 -0.38 -10.32
N PRO A 191 -2.81 -1.64 -10.34
CA PRO A 191 -4.13 -2.04 -9.85
C PRO A 191 -4.33 -1.62 -8.38
N LYS A 192 -5.60 -1.41 -7.99
CA LYS A 192 -5.96 -0.99 -6.63
C LYS A 192 -5.49 -1.99 -5.59
N PHE A 193 -4.87 -1.47 -4.53
CA PHE A 193 -4.59 -2.21 -3.32
C PHE A 193 -5.81 -2.13 -2.38
N LYS A 194 -6.28 -3.27 -1.90
CA LYS A 194 -7.32 -3.38 -0.90
C LYS A 194 -6.65 -3.50 0.47
N VAL A 195 -7.11 -2.73 1.44
CA VAL A 195 -6.71 -2.88 2.84
C VAL A 195 -7.48 -4.04 3.45
N GLU A 196 -6.75 -5.02 3.97
CA GLU A 196 -7.31 -6.19 4.66
C GLU A 196 -7.29 -5.97 6.18
N GLU A 197 -6.20 -5.42 6.69
CA GLU A 197 -6.00 -5.20 8.12
C GLU A 197 -5.12 -3.98 8.38
N VAL A 198 -5.45 -3.24 9.42
CA VAL A 198 -4.60 -2.20 10.02
C VAL A 198 -4.70 -2.36 11.53
N SER A 199 -3.57 -2.53 12.19
CA SER A 199 -3.51 -2.59 13.65
C SER A 199 -2.22 -1.99 14.20
N ASN A 200 -2.17 -1.76 15.52
CA ASN A 200 -0.99 -1.26 16.22
C ASN A 200 -0.26 -2.39 16.97
N VAL A 201 -0.52 -3.64 16.59
CA VAL A 201 0.10 -4.82 17.17
C VAL A 201 0.97 -5.50 16.12
N VAL A 202 2.27 -5.53 16.36
CA VAL A 202 3.26 -6.20 15.52
C VAL A 202 3.78 -7.43 16.22
N ASP A 203 3.66 -8.60 15.62
CA ASP A 203 4.39 -9.80 16.03
C ASP A 203 5.84 -9.70 15.53
N ALA A 204 6.68 -9.05 16.34
CA ALA A 204 8.06 -8.81 15.99
C ALA A 204 8.90 -10.10 15.88
N GLU A 205 8.54 -11.17 16.60
CA GLU A 205 9.26 -12.45 16.52
C GLU A 205 9.10 -13.08 15.14
N THR A 206 7.88 -13.06 14.59
CA THR A 206 7.60 -13.57 13.25
C THR A 206 8.04 -12.61 12.16
N ALA A 207 7.74 -11.31 12.29
CA ALA A 207 8.03 -10.31 11.26
C ALA A 207 9.53 -10.15 10.98
N PHE A 208 10.36 -10.20 12.04
CA PHE A 208 11.82 -10.05 11.97
C PHE A 208 12.58 -11.35 12.26
N ALA A 209 11.96 -12.50 11.95
CA ALA A 209 12.59 -13.80 12.13
C ALA A 209 13.78 -13.98 11.18
N LEU A 210 14.91 -14.41 11.73
CA LEU A 210 16.07 -14.77 10.92
C LEU A 210 15.76 -15.99 10.03
N PRO A 211 16.51 -16.17 8.92
CA PRO A 211 16.30 -17.32 8.04
C PRO A 211 16.38 -18.64 8.80
N PRO A 212 15.46 -19.59 8.56
CA PRO A 212 15.56 -20.94 9.11
C PRO A 212 16.89 -21.61 8.79
N ALA A 213 17.37 -22.49 9.67
CA ALA A 213 18.70 -23.11 9.55
C ALA A 213 18.90 -23.97 8.28
N ASP A 214 17.81 -24.44 7.67
CA ASP A 214 17.83 -25.22 6.43
C ASP A 214 17.86 -24.35 5.17
N PHE A 215 17.76 -23.02 5.30
CA PHE A 215 17.81 -22.09 4.16
C PHE A 215 19.26 -21.85 3.74
N LYS A 216 19.45 -21.72 2.43
CA LYS A 216 20.78 -21.49 1.84
C LYS A 216 20.97 -20.02 1.50
N GLN A 217 22.11 -19.46 1.88
CA GLN A 217 22.45 -18.12 1.45
C GLN A 217 22.75 -18.12 -0.05
N LYS A 218 22.04 -17.27 -0.79
CA LYS A 218 22.24 -17.05 -2.22
C LYS A 218 22.13 -15.54 -2.52
N PRO A 219 22.98 -15.01 -3.42
CA PRO A 219 22.85 -13.63 -3.86
C PRO A 219 21.46 -13.34 -4.42
N ASN A 220 20.84 -12.27 -3.93
CA ASN A 220 19.64 -11.69 -4.51
C ASN A 220 20.04 -10.53 -5.41
N GLU A 221 20.05 -10.74 -6.72
CA GLU A 221 20.50 -9.76 -7.70
C GLU A 221 19.65 -8.45 -7.65
N GLY A 222 18.35 -8.55 -7.39
CA GLY A 222 17.48 -7.38 -7.23
C GLY A 222 17.90 -6.51 -6.06
N MET A 223 18.11 -7.14 -4.90
CA MET A 223 18.58 -6.49 -3.67
C MET A 223 19.97 -5.85 -3.87
N ARG A 224 20.91 -6.58 -4.47
CA ARG A 224 22.26 -6.10 -4.75
C ARG A 224 22.27 -4.95 -5.74
N ASN A 225 21.48 -5.02 -6.78
CA ASN A 225 21.32 -3.95 -7.75
C ASN A 225 20.69 -2.69 -7.14
N PHE A 226 19.74 -2.85 -6.20
CA PHE A 226 19.18 -1.73 -5.45
C PHE A 226 20.24 -1.08 -4.54
N ALA A 227 20.98 -1.88 -3.75
CA ALA A 227 22.06 -1.41 -2.90
C ALA A 227 23.15 -0.66 -3.70
N ASN A 228 23.54 -1.21 -4.85
CA ASN A 228 24.50 -0.57 -5.75
C ASN A 228 24.01 0.78 -6.29
N ARG A 229 22.70 0.94 -6.54
CA ARG A 229 22.13 2.24 -6.92
C ARG A 229 22.17 3.26 -5.79
N LEU A 230 21.94 2.82 -4.56
CA LEU A 230 22.04 3.70 -3.38
C LEU A 230 23.49 4.15 -3.12
N MET A 231 24.46 3.26 -3.25
CA MET A 231 25.88 3.55 -3.03
C MET A 231 26.53 4.30 -4.19
N GLY A 232 26.16 3.95 -5.39
CA GLY A 232 26.73 4.50 -6.60
C GLY A 232 25.80 5.53 -7.20
N GLY A 233 25.79 6.76 -6.71
CA GLY A 233 25.19 7.81 -7.51
C GLY A 233 25.60 7.64 -8.96
N GLY A 234 24.62 7.34 -9.83
CA GLY A 234 24.84 6.83 -11.17
C GLY A 234 25.97 7.55 -11.89
N LYS A 235 26.97 6.81 -12.28
CA LYS A 235 27.87 7.26 -13.33
C LYS A 235 26.97 7.48 -14.56
N LYS A 236 26.56 8.74 -14.76
CA LYS A 236 26.02 9.18 -16.03
C LYS A 236 27.07 8.84 -17.08
N LYS A 237 26.77 7.87 -17.92
CA LYS A 237 27.40 7.79 -19.24
C LYS A 237 26.63 8.71 -20.18
#